data_114d3efd8e7565e63694a088b3986d88
#
_entry.id   114d3efd8e7565e63694a088b3986d88
#
_cell.length_a   1.000
_cell.length_b   1.000
_cell.length_c   1.000
_cell.angle_alpha   90.00
_cell.angle_beta   90.00
_cell.angle_gamma   90.00
#
_symmetry.space_group_name_H-M   'P 1'
#
loop_
_entity.id
_entity.type
_entity.pdbx_description
1 polymer ?
#
loop_
_entity_poly.entity_id
_entity_poly.type
_entity_poly.pdbx_seq_one_letter_code
_entity_poly.pdbx_strand_id
1 'polypeptide(L)'
;MFLAVSKKRLLSGLIVGVFGFLIVSLGNWWFSISISIIVHLALLEFFRMAEFTGIRPATKTTLLACQILLFFTQLSSQGYISIEISDAILPLSGAAICGWLLLQPVTGSIADVAASIFGFFYLGFLPSHWIKLRNLLETDLINNFNLIPTDWSPSITFGMLITFSTCFMIVGFDIGSYFVGKKFGNHSLSPISPSKTIEGVIGGLFFSILICLLYTSPSPRD
;
A
#
# COMPACT_ATOMS: atom_id res chain seq x y z
N MET A 1 -2.40 8.50 34.35
CA MET A 1 -2.50 9.70 33.50
C MET A 1 -2.76 9.25 32.08
N PHE A 2 -3.99 8.83 31.79
CA PHE A 2 -4.43 8.23 30.52
C PHE A 2 -4.75 9.35 29.51
N LEU A 3 -4.03 9.29 28.36
CA LEU A 3 -4.47 9.79 27.05
C LEU A 3 -5.02 11.23 26.95
N ALA A 4 -4.15 12.21 27.03
CA ALA A 4 -4.39 13.43 26.26
C ALA A 4 -3.95 13.20 24.79
N VAL A 5 -4.64 12.32 24.08
CA VAL A 5 -4.60 12.33 22.62
C VAL A 5 -5.24 13.65 22.20
N SER A 6 -4.47 14.52 21.57
CA SER A 6 -5.00 15.80 21.08
C SER A 6 -6.26 15.51 20.26
N LYS A 7 -7.39 16.13 20.61
CA LYS A 7 -8.68 15.97 19.88
C LYS A 7 -8.52 16.14 18.38
N LYS A 8 -7.57 16.98 17.95
CA LYS A 8 -7.20 17.20 16.54
C LYS A 8 -6.62 15.94 15.87
N ARG A 9 -5.78 15.16 16.57
CA ARG A 9 -5.20 13.92 16.03
C ARG A 9 -6.23 12.81 15.93
N LEU A 10 -7.14 12.73 16.91
CA LEU A 10 -8.23 11.75 16.87
C LEU A 10 -9.20 12.06 15.73
N LEU A 11 -9.54 13.33 15.54
CA LEU A 11 -10.43 13.78 14.47
C LEU A 11 -9.81 13.53 13.09
N SER A 12 -8.53 13.88 12.89
CA SER A 12 -7.84 13.63 11.62
C SER A 12 -7.74 12.15 11.31
N GLY A 13 -7.43 11.30 12.29
CA GLY A 13 -7.40 9.85 12.12
C GLY A 13 -8.76 9.26 11.76
N LEU A 14 -9.83 9.75 12.39
CA LEU A 14 -11.19 9.33 12.08
C LEU A 14 -11.61 9.73 10.65
N ILE A 15 -11.28 10.96 10.23
CA ILE A 15 -11.58 11.43 8.86
C ILE A 15 -10.85 10.56 7.83
N VAL A 16 -9.55 10.30 8.01
CA VAL A 16 -8.77 9.44 7.11
C VAL A 16 -9.31 8.02 7.11
N GLY A 17 -9.68 7.47 8.28
CA GLY A 17 -10.26 6.14 8.39
C GLY A 17 -11.60 6.01 7.66
N VAL A 18 -12.51 6.97 7.84
CA VAL A 18 -13.81 7.00 7.13
C VAL A 18 -13.60 7.14 5.63
N PHE A 19 -12.68 8.01 5.21
CA PHE A 19 -12.36 8.19 3.79
C PHE A 19 -11.78 6.91 3.17
N GLY A 20 -10.83 6.27 3.86
CA GLY A 20 -10.27 4.97 3.43
C GLY A 20 -11.34 3.89 3.33
N PHE A 21 -12.24 3.80 4.33
CA PHE A 21 -13.36 2.86 4.32
C PHE A 21 -14.28 3.07 3.11
N LEU A 22 -14.64 4.32 2.82
CA LEU A 22 -15.48 4.67 1.67
C LEU A 22 -14.79 4.30 0.34
N ILE A 23 -13.51 4.59 0.17
CA ILE A 23 -12.76 4.29 -1.05
C ILE A 23 -12.67 2.77 -1.28
N VAL A 24 -12.37 1.99 -0.25
CA VAL A 24 -12.33 0.52 -0.35
C VAL A 24 -13.72 -0.04 -0.67
N SER A 25 -14.77 0.52 -0.08
CA SER A 25 -16.16 0.10 -0.33
C SER A 25 -16.61 0.39 -1.76
N LEU A 26 -16.31 1.58 -2.28
CA LEU A 26 -16.62 1.96 -3.66
C LEU A 26 -15.87 1.08 -4.68
N GLY A 27 -14.60 0.74 -4.38
CA GLY A 27 -13.80 -0.16 -5.20
C GLY A 27 -13.58 0.33 -6.64
N ASN A 28 -13.24 -0.64 -7.54
CA ASN A 28 -13.13 -0.43 -8.97
C ASN A 28 -12.30 0.83 -9.33
N TRP A 29 -12.74 1.66 -10.25
CA TRP A 29 -12.03 2.87 -10.69
C TRP A 29 -11.84 3.90 -9.58
N TRP A 30 -12.78 4.06 -8.66
CA TRP A 30 -12.67 5.01 -7.55
C TRP A 30 -11.50 4.67 -6.62
N PHE A 31 -11.30 3.38 -6.36
CA PHE A 31 -10.17 2.91 -5.58
C PHE A 31 -8.85 3.18 -6.30
N SER A 32 -8.76 2.83 -7.58
CA SER A 32 -7.54 3.01 -8.38
C SER A 32 -7.15 4.47 -8.57
N ILE A 33 -8.13 5.35 -8.80
CA ILE A 33 -7.89 6.80 -8.89
C ILE A 33 -7.37 7.34 -7.55
N SER A 34 -7.94 6.89 -6.43
CA SER A 34 -7.48 7.32 -5.11
C SER A 34 -6.05 6.88 -4.82
N ILE A 35 -5.71 5.63 -5.12
CA ILE A 35 -4.32 5.13 -5.02
C ILE A 35 -3.40 5.93 -5.95
N SER A 36 -3.82 6.22 -7.18
CA SER A 36 -3.07 6.99 -8.16
C SER A 36 -2.74 8.41 -7.65
N ILE A 37 -3.70 9.08 -7.02
CA ILE A 37 -3.50 10.41 -6.42
C ILE A 37 -2.51 10.32 -5.25
N ILE A 38 -2.68 9.34 -4.35
CA ILE A 38 -1.79 9.16 -3.20
C ILE A 38 -0.35 8.89 -3.66
N VAL A 39 -0.18 7.98 -4.63
CA VAL A 39 1.13 7.66 -5.22
C VAL A 39 1.76 8.89 -5.87
N HIS A 40 0.98 9.67 -6.61
CA HIS A 40 1.45 10.90 -7.26
C HIS A 40 1.99 11.90 -6.23
N LEU A 41 1.24 12.18 -5.18
CA LEU A 41 1.64 13.10 -4.12
C LEU A 41 2.86 12.59 -3.34
N ALA A 42 2.88 11.30 -3.00
CA ALA A 42 4.00 10.67 -2.30
C ALA A 42 5.30 10.72 -3.11
N LEU A 43 5.22 10.48 -4.43
CA LEU A 43 6.38 10.59 -5.33
C LEU A 43 6.90 12.02 -5.44
N LEU A 44 6.00 13.00 -5.55
CA LEU A 44 6.40 14.42 -5.58
C LEU A 44 7.14 14.81 -4.30
N GLU A 45 6.65 14.39 -3.14
CA GLU A 45 7.29 14.68 -1.86
C GLU A 45 8.63 13.96 -1.74
N PHE A 46 8.69 12.68 -2.11
CA PHE A 46 9.92 11.89 -2.10
C PHE A 46 11.01 12.51 -2.99
N PHE A 47 10.68 12.89 -4.22
CA PHE A 47 11.65 13.50 -5.13
C PHE A 47 12.07 14.88 -4.68
N ARG A 48 11.17 15.67 -4.09
CA ARG A 48 11.54 16.96 -3.47
C ARG A 48 12.56 16.77 -2.36
N MET A 49 12.38 15.75 -1.51
CA MET A 49 13.37 15.42 -0.47
C MET A 49 14.71 14.99 -1.08
N ALA A 50 14.70 14.19 -2.14
CA ALA A 50 15.92 13.80 -2.85
C ALA A 50 16.65 15.00 -3.47
N GLU A 51 15.93 15.92 -4.07
CA GLU A 51 16.49 17.15 -4.65
C GLU A 51 17.15 18.05 -3.58
N PHE A 52 16.61 18.11 -2.36
CA PHE A 52 17.26 18.82 -1.24
C PHE A 52 18.62 18.24 -0.85
N THR A 53 18.87 16.97 -1.12
CA THR A 53 20.17 16.33 -0.89
C THR A 53 21.13 16.44 -2.08
N GLY A 54 20.74 17.16 -3.14
CA GLY A 54 21.56 17.35 -4.35
C GLY A 54 21.39 16.25 -5.42
N ILE A 55 20.49 15.28 -5.20
CA ILE A 55 20.13 14.25 -6.18
C ILE A 55 19.19 14.86 -7.22
N ARG A 56 19.34 14.45 -8.50
CA ARG A 56 18.51 14.92 -9.62
C ARG A 56 17.70 13.77 -10.23
N PRO A 57 16.64 13.30 -9.55
CA PRO A 57 15.88 12.18 -10.04
C PRO A 57 15.13 12.51 -11.33
N ALA A 58 14.77 11.49 -12.11
CA ALA A 58 13.92 11.61 -13.30
C ALA A 58 12.44 11.82 -12.89
N THR A 59 12.14 12.88 -12.15
CA THR A 59 10.84 13.12 -11.50
C THR A 59 9.66 12.97 -12.45
N LYS A 60 9.68 13.67 -13.60
CA LYS A 60 8.56 13.67 -14.56
C LYS A 60 8.38 12.31 -15.23
N THR A 61 9.47 11.68 -15.64
CA THR A 61 9.45 10.37 -16.32
C THR A 61 8.96 9.29 -15.34
N THR A 62 9.43 9.31 -14.09
CA THR A 62 9.02 8.35 -13.07
C THR A 62 7.55 8.54 -12.66
N LEU A 63 7.08 9.76 -12.52
CA LEU A 63 5.66 10.05 -12.27
C LEU A 63 4.77 9.50 -13.39
N LEU A 64 5.14 9.80 -14.65
CA LEU A 64 4.39 9.30 -15.81
C LEU A 64 4.39 7.75 -15.83
N ALA A 65 5.53 7.14 -15.63
CA ALA A 65 5.68 5.68 -15.60
C ALA A 65 4.81 5.04 -14.51
N CYS A 66 4.76 5.62 -13.31
CA CYS A 66 3.91 5.15 -12.22
C CYS A 66 2.42 5.26 -12.57
N GLN A 67 1.98 6.37 -13.17
CA GLN A 67 0.57 6.53 -13.55
C GLN A 67 0.18 5.54 -14.64
N ILE A 68 1.04 5.30 -15.62
CA ILE A 68 0.85 4.29 -16.66
C ILE A 68 0.75 2.89 -16.01
N LEU A 69 1.66 2.56 -15.11
CA LEU A 69 1.65 1.27 -14.40
C LEU A 69 0.33 1.05 -13.65
N LEU A 70 -0.13 2.03 -12.86
CA LEU A 70 -1.37 1.91 -12.09
C LEU A 70 -2.60 1.79 -12.99
N PHE A 71 -2.64 2.56 -14.08
CA PHE A 71 -3.72 2.50 -15.06
C PHE A 71 -3.80 1.13 -15.74
N PHE A 72 -2.67 0.60 -16.22
CA PHE A 72 -2.63 -0.72 -16.86
C PHE A 72 -2.89 -1.86 -15.85
N THR A 73 -2.46 -1.70 -14.59
CA THR A 73 -2.80 -2.65 -13.52
C THR A 73 -4.31 -2.71 -13.30
N GLN A 74 -5.01 -1.58 -13.34
CA GLN A 74 -6.47 -1.54 -13.23
C GLN A 74 -7.13 -2.22 -14.45
N LEU A 75 -6.69 -1.93 -15.67
CA LEU A 75 -7.23 -2.56 -16.87
C LEU A 75 -7.00 -4.08 -16.88
N SER A 76 -5.82 -4.52 -16.46
CA SER A 76 -5.49 -5.95 -16.37
C SER A 76 -6.33 -6.66 -15.31
N SER A 77 -6.52 -6.04 -14.14
CA SER A 77 -7.33 -6.63 -13.08
C SER A 77 -8.83 -6.70 -13.41
N GLN A 78 -9.29 -5.95 -14.40
CA GLN A 78 -10.65 -6.05 -14.96
C GLN A 78 -10.77 -6.97 -16.17
N GLY A 79 -9.66 -7.60 -16.60
CA GLY A 79 -9.64 -8.51 -17.74
C GLY A 79 -9.66 -7.83 -19.12
N TYR A 80 -9.53 -6.50 -19.20
CA TYR A 80 -9.47 -5.81 -20.51
C TYR A 80 -8.15 -6.05 -21.24
N ILE A 81 -7.09 -6.34 -20.51
CA ILE A 81 -5.73 -6.53 -21.04
C ILE A 81 -5.13 -7.77 -20.38
N SER A 82 -4.31 -8.51 -21.13
CA SER A 82 -3.61 -9.69 -20.59
C SER A 82 -2.61 -9.29 -19.49
N ILE A 83 -2.42 -10.18 -18.53
CA ILE A 83 -1.48 -10.00 -17.40
C ILE A 83 -0.06 -9.80 -17.93
N GLU A 84 0.33 -10.48 -19.02
CA GLU A 84 1.64 -10.38 -19.64
C GLU A 84 1.99 -8.95 -20.08
N ILE A 85 1.02 -8.23 -20.64
CA ILE A 85 1.20 -6.82 -21.04
C ILE A 85 1.40 -5.94 -19.81
N SER A 86 0.61 -6.16 -18.75
CA SER A 86 0.77 -5.43 -17.50
C SER A 86 2.14 -5.65 -16.87
N ASP A 87 2.64 -6.87 -16.89
CA ASP A 87 3.93 -7.23 -16.31
C ASP A 87 5.12 -6.67 -17.12
N ALA A 88 4.97 -6.52 -18.43
CA ALA A 88 5.98 -5.89 -19.29
C ALA A 88 6.19 -4.39 -19.00
N ILE A 89 5.21 -3.70 -18.41
CA ILE A 89 5.32 -2.26 -18.09
C ILE A 89 6.42 -1.99 -17.07
N LEU A 90 6.62 -2.88 -16.11
CA LEU A 90 7.65 -2.71 -15.08
C LEU A 90 9.07 -2.58 -15.67
N PRO A 91 9.58 -3.54 -16.46
CA PRO A 91 10.91 -3.42 -17.06
C PRO A 91 10.99 -2.31 -18.09
N LEU A 92 9.95 -2.06 -18.89
CA LEU A 92 9.91 -0.96 -19.87
C LEU A 92 10.00 0.40 -19.18
N SER A 93 9.29 0.59 -18.08
CA SER A 93 9.36 1.83 -17.29
C SER A 93 10.75 2.04 -16.68
N GLY A 94 11.38 0.98 -16.16
CA GLY A 94 12.73 1.02 -15.66
C GLY A 94 13.73 1.42 -16.76
N ALA A 95 13.63 0.81 -17.93
CA ALA A 95 14.45 1.16 -19.10
C ALA A 95 14.23 2.61 -19.55
N ALA A 96 12.98 3.08 -19.59
CA ALA A 96 12.64 4.45 -19.96
C ALA A 96 13.22 5.48 -18.95
N ILE A 97 13.16 5.21 -17.66
CA ILE A 97 13.74 6.07 -16.60
C ILE A 97 15.26 6.15 -16.76
N CYS A 98 15.93 5.00 -16.91
CA CYS A 98 17.37 4.95 -17.11
C CYS A 98 17.78 5.65 -18.41
N GLY A 99 17.10 5.34 -19.51
CA GLY A 99 17.34 5.97 -20.81
C GLY A 99 17.17 7.50 -20.76
N TRP A 100 16.14 7.99 -20.09
CA TRP A 100 15.94 9.43 -19.90
C TRP A 100 17.09 10.10 -19.17
N LEU A 101 17.59 9.49 -18.09
CA LEU A 101 18.72 10.03 -17.31
C LEU A 101 20.03 10.03 -18.11
N LEU A 102 20.23 9.06 -19.01
CA LEU A 102 21.39 9.00 -19.88
C LEU A 102 21.35 10.05 -21.01
N LEU A 103 20.14 10.41 -21.48
CA LEU A 103 19.95 11.38 -22.55
C LEU A 103 19.99 12.84 -22.06
N GLN A 104 20.07 13.08 -20.75
CA GLN A 104 20.18 14.43 -20.20
C GLN A 104 21.54 15.06 -20.57
N PRO A 105 21.61 16.41 -20.79
CA PRO A 105 22.87 17.12 -21.05
C PRO A 105 23.92 16.92 -19.94
N VAL A 106 23.48 16.77 -18.70
CA VAL A 106 24.30 16.31 -17.58
C VAL A 106 23.85 14.89 -17.29
N THR A 107 24.68 13.92 -17.63
CA THR A 107 24.38 12.50 -17.41
C THR A 107 24.02 12.24 -15.95
N GLY A 108 22.95 11.48 -15.72
CA GLY A 108 22.50 11.13 -14.37
C GLY A 108 23.56 10.33 -13.61
N SER A 109 23.74 10.65 -12.34
CA SER A 109 24.59 9.90 -11.43
C SER A 109 23.93 8.57 -11.02
N ILE A 110 24.71 7.65 -10.46
CA ILE A 110 24.19 6.41 -9.89
C ILE A 110 23.12 6.71 -8.82
N ALA A 111 23.30 7.78 -8.04
CA ALA A 111 22.33 8.22 -7.03
C ALA A 111 20.99 8.69 -7.67
N ASP A 112 21.04 9.37 -8.81
CA ASP A 112 19.86 9.84 -9.54
C ASP A 112 19.05 8.66 -10.08
N VAL A 113 19.74 7.66 -10.65
CA VAL A 113 19.12 6.40 -11.11
C VAL A 113 18.54 5.64 -9.94
N ALA A 114 19.31 5.45 -8.86
CA ALA A 114 18.87 4.73 -7.67
C ALA A 114 17.61 5.37 -7.04
N ALA A 115 17.59 6.69 -6.87
CA ALA A 115 16.44 7.40 -6.33
C ALA A 115 15.20 7.28 -7.24
N SER A 116 15.38 7.38 -8.56
CA SER A 116 14.28 7.26 -9.52
C SER A 116 13.68 5.86 -9.55
N ILE A 117 14.54 4.82 -9.61
CA ILE A 117 14.11 3.42 -9.61
C ILE A 117 13.50 3.04 -8.26
N PHE A 118 14.08 3.48 -7.14
CA PHE A 118 13.51 3.24 -5.82
C PHE A 118 12.11 3.88 -5.68
N GLY A 119 11.97 5.15 -6.09
CA GLY A 119 10.67 5.83 -6.09
C GLY A 119 9.64 5.09 -6.95
N PHE A 120 10.01 4.67 -8.16
CA PHE A 120 9.15 3.90 -9.06
C PHE A 120 8.73 2.56 -8.44
N PHE A 121 9.67 1.81 -7.90
CA PHE A 121 9.38 0.49 -7.33
C PHE A 121 8.61 0.59 -6.02
N TYR A 122 9.11 1.39 -5.07
CA TYR A 122 8.55 1.45 -3.72
C TYR A 122 7.23 2.21 -3.65
N LEU A 123 7.14 3.37 -4.33
CA LEU A 123 5.94 4.22 -4.29
C LEU A 123 4.98 4.00 -5.47
N GLY A 124 5.41 3.34 -6.55
CA GLY A 124 4.57 3.04 -7.70
C GLY A 124 4.15 1.57 -7.78
N PHE A 125 5.14 0.67 -7.92
CA PHE A 125 4.88 -0.75 -8.16
C PHE A 125 4.28 -1.46 -6.93
N LEU A 126 4.81 -1.25 -5.72
CA LEU A 126 4.25 -1.90 -4.53
C LEU A 126 2.79 -1.48 -4.28
N PRO A 127 2.41 -0.20 -4.34
CA PRO A 127 1.00 0.18 -4.20
C PRO A 127 0.09 -0.35 -5.30
N SER A 128 0.59 -0.68 -6.50
CA SER A 128 -0.25 -1.29 -7.55
C SER A 128 -0.88 -2.62 -7.11
N HIS A 129 -0.25 -3.34 -6.18
CA HIS A 129 -0.77 -4.60 -5.64
C HIS A 129 -2.05 -4.40 -4.81
N TRP A 130 -2.27 -3.21 -4.22
CA TRP A 130 -3.54 -2.90 -3.58
C TRP A 130 -4.69 -2.88 -4.59
N ILE A 131 -4.43 -2.42 -5.82
CA ILE A 131 -5.41 -2.46 -6.91
C ILE A 131 -5.71 -3.91 -7.30
N LYS A 132 -4.68 -4.74 -7.46
CA LYS A 132 -4.84 -6.17 -7.74
C LYS A 132 -5.61 -6.88 -6.63
N LEU A 133 -5.27 -6.61 -5.36
CA LEU A 133 -5.92 -7.19 -4.21
C LEU A 133 -7.42 -6.82 -4.13
N ARG A 134 -7.76 -5.56 -4.36
CA ARG A 134 -9.14 -5.07 -4.29
C ARG A 134 -10.02 -5.60 -5.43
N ASN A 135 -9.43 -5.83 -6.61
CA ASN A 135 -10.12 -6.36 -7.78
C ASN A 135 -9.97 -7.89 -7.92
N LEU A 136 -9.55 -8.58 -6.87
CA LEU A 136 -9.43 -10.04 -6.90
C LEU A 136 -10.81 -10.63 -7.22
N LEU A 137 -10.91 -11.30 -8.36
CA LEU A 137 -12.16 -11.86 -8.86
C LEU A 137 -12.52 -13.12 -8.05
N GLU A 138 -13.80 -13.25 -7.74
CA GLU A 138 -14.38 -14.39 -7.02
C GLU A 138 -14.14 -15.74 -7.72
N THR A 139 -14.03 -15.73 -9.04
CA THR A 139 -14.03 -16.95 -9.87
C THR A 139 -12.88 -17.91 -9.59
N ASP A 140 -11.68 -17.41 -9.25
CA ASP A 140 -10.51 -18.29 -9.09
C ASP A 140 -10.40 -18.89 -7.68
N LEU A 141 -11.05 -18.29 -6.69
CA LEU A 141 -10.96 -18.73 -5.29
C LEU A 141 -12.20 -19.44 -4.79
N ILE A 142 -13.39 -19.12 -5.29
CA ILE A 142 -14.63 -19.82 -4.94
C ILE A 142 -14.58 -21.29 -5.40
N ASN A 143 -14.01 -21.54 -6.58
CA ASN A 143 -13.85 -22.90 -7.10
C ASN A 143 -12.87 -23.76 -6.26
N ASN A 144 -11.99 -23.13 -5.48
CA ASN A 144 -10.99 -23.85 -4.70
C ASN A 144 -11.30 -23.93 -3.19
N PHE A 145 -12.17 -23.10 -2.65
CA PHE A 145 -12.34 -23.02 -1.19
C PHE A 145 -13.77 -23.19 -0.66
N ASN A 146 -14.81 -23.18 -1.47
CA ASN A 146 -16.23 -23.30 -1.03
C ASN A 146 -16.60 -22.45 0.21
N LEU A 147 -15.95 -21.31 0.38
CA LEU A 147 -15.93 -20.58 1.67
C LEU A 147 -17.01 -19.51 1.83
N ILE A 148 -17.82 -19.23 0.80
CA ILE A 148 -18.85 -18.18 0.91
C ILE A 148 -20.19 -18.71 0.40
N PRO A 149 -21.28 -18.62 1.22
CA PRO A 149 -22.62 -18.93 0.75
C PRO A 149 -23.01 -18.02 -0.42
N THR A 150 -23.57 -18.60 -1.47
CA THR A 150 -24.02 -17.93 -2.71
C THR A 150 -25.14 -16.91 -2.51
N ASP A 151 -25.65 -16.78 -1.29
CA ASP A 151 -26.82 -15.96 -0.96
C ASP A 151 -26.48 -14.55 -0.44
N TRP A 152 -25.20 -14.18 -0.41
CA TRP A 152 -24.77 -12.83 0.00
C TRP A 152 -24.95 -11.84 -1.14
N SER A 153 -25.45 -10.65 -0.78
CA SER A 153 -25.79 -9.60 -1.74
C SER A 153 -24.61 -9.27 -2.70
N PRO A 154 -24.90 -9.01 -3.98
CA PRO A 154 -23.89 -8.82 -5.02
C PRO A 154 -22.96 -7.59 -4.83
N SER A 155 -23.10 -6.87 -3.74
CA SER A 155 -22.31 -5.68 -3.41
C SER A 155 -21.02 -5.98 -2.62
N ILE A 156 -20.86 -7.17 -2.03
CA ILE A 156 -19.70 -7.52 -1.21
C ILE A 156 -18.82 -8.49 -2.00
N THR A 157 -17.72 -7.99 -2.56
CA THR A 157 -16.76 -8.81 -3.30
C THR A 157 -15.70 -9.39 -2.38
N PHE A 158 -15.17 -10.56 -2.72
CA PHE A 158 -14.07 -11.20 -1.99
C PHE A 158 -12.85 -10.29 -1.88
N GLY A 159 -12.47 -9.58 -2.97
CA GLY A 159 -11.39 -8.60 -2.96
C GLY A 159 -11.61 -7.46 -1.95
N MET A 160 -12.87 -7.04 -1.74
CA MET A 160 -13.22 -6.03 -0.72
C MET A 160 -12.94 -6.58 0.68
N LEU A 161 -13.39 -7.81 0.98
CA LEU A 161 -13.19 -8.44 2.29
C LEU A 161 -11.72 -8.61 2.62
N ILE A 162 -10.92 -9.13 1.67
CA ILE A 162 -9.46 -9.29 1.88
C ILE A 162 -8.78 -7.92 2.06
N THR A 163 -9.16 -6.92 1.28
CA THR A 163 -8.59 -5.58 1.43
C THR A 163 -8.88 -5.00 2.81
N PHE A 164 -10.12 -5.12 3.31
CA PHE A 164 -10.45 -4.70 4.67
C PHE A 164 -9.70 -5.50 5.72
N SER A 165 -9.63 -6.82 5.60
CA SER A 165 -8.89 -7.63 6.57
C SER A 165 -7.42 -7.24 6.63
N THR A 166 -6.79 -6.99 5.48
CA THR A 166 -5.41 -6.49 5.41
C THR A 166 -5.26 -5.11 6.07
N CYS A 167 -6.18 -4.19 5.82
CA CYS A 167 -6.20 -2.89 6.49
C CYS A 167 -6.36 -3.03 8.01
N PHE A 168 -7.26 -3.90 8.48
CA PHE A 168 -7.44 -4.14 9.92
C PHE A 168 -6.22 -4.78 10.57
N MET A 169 -5.52 -5.69 9.88
CA MET A 169 -4.26 -6.26 10.38
C MET A 169 -3.18 -5.18 10.52
N ILE A 170 -3.05 -4.26 9.56
CA ILE A 170 -2.08 -3.15 9.62
C ILE A 170 -2.42 -2.21 10.78
N VAL A 171 -3.68 -1.78 10.88
CA VAL A 171 -4.15 -0.92 11.98
C VAL A 171 -3.98 -1.61 13.33
N GLY A 172 -4.27 -2.90 13.41
CA GLY A 172 -4.07 -3.70 14.62
C GLY A 172 -2.60 -3.79 15.02
N PHE A 173 -1.70 -3.95 14.04
CA PHE A 173 -0.27 -3.89 14.29
C PHE A 173 0.15 -2.53 14.88
N ASP A 174 -0.30 -1.43 14.30
CA ASP A 174 0.05 -0.09 14.76
C ASP A 174 -0.49 0.21 16.16
N ILE A 175 -1.73 -0.17 16.42
CA ILE A 175 -2.35 -0.02 17.75
C ILE A 175 -1.63 -0.89 18.77
N GLY A 176 -1.40 -2.16 18.47
CA GLY A 176 -0.71 -3.11 19.35
C GLY A 176 0.71 -2.67 19.67
N SER A 177 1.46 -2.24 18.63
CA SER A 177 2.83 -1.76 18.80
C SER A 177 2.91 -0.51 19.67
N TYR A 178 1.95 0.41 19.52
CA TYR A 178 1.88 1.61 20.35
C TYR A 178 1.57 1.30 21.80
N PHE A 179 0.55 0.48 22.08
CA PHE A 179 0.15 0.17 23.46
C PHE A 179 1.21 -0.64 24.20
N VAL A 180 1.73 -1.70 23.57
CA VAL A 180 2.75 -2.56 24.18
C VAL A 180 4.08 -1.80 24.33
N GLY A 181 4.51 -1.08 23.30
CA GLY A 181 5.73 -0.28 23.33
C GLY A 181 5.68 0.81 24.40
N LYS A 182 4.53 1.44 24.60
CA LYS A 182 4.36 2.47 25.65
C LYS A 182 4.34 1.89 27.06
N LYS A 183 3.80 0.68 27.27
CA LYS A 183 3.64 0.07 28.58
C LYS A 183 4.85 -0.77 29.00
N PHE A 184 5.46 -1.47 28.06
CA PHE A 184 6.51 -2.46 28.32
C PHE A 184 7.83 -2.18 27.59
N GLY A 185 7.90 -1.11 26.76
CA GLY A 185 9.07 -0.81 25.95
C GLY A 185 10.27 -0.39 26.79
N ASN A 186 11.29 -1.21 26.81
CA ASN A 186 12.57 -0.98 27.49
C ASN A 186 13.74 -0.89 26.52
N HIS A 187 13.65 -1.59 25.36
CA HIS A 187 14.73 -1.67 24.40
C HIS A 187 14.36 -0.91 23.12
N SER A 188 15.15 0.10 22.76
CA SER A 188 14.94 0.82 21.50
C SER A 188 15.20 -0.09 20.29
N LEU A 189 14.36 0.00 19.27
CA LEU A 189 14.47 -0.80 18.05
C LEU A 189 15.70 -0.43 17.23
N SER A 190 16.03 0.86 17.14
CA SER A 190 17.13 1.37 16.33
C SER A 190 17.61 2.72 16.88
N PRO A 191 18.94 3.02 16.75
CA PRO A 191 19.48 4.35 17.05
C PRO A 191 18.83 5.46 16.23
N ILE A 192 18.35 5.17 15.02
CA ILE A 192 17.70 6.13 14.13
C ILE A 192 16.30 6.51 14.62
N SER A 193 15.61 5.59 15.31
CA SER A 193 14.26 5.83 15.85
C SER A 193 14.15 5.31 17.28
N PRO A 194 14.70 6.04 18.25
CA PRO A 194 14.77 5.57 19.64
C PRO A 194 13.40 5.50 20.33
N SER A 195 12.37 6.13 19.75
CA SER A 195 10.99 6.07 20.26
C SER A 195 10.26 4.76 19.95
N LYS A 196 10.78 3.94 19.00
CA LYS A 196 10.24 2.62 18.69
C LYS A 196 10.96 1.56 19.50
N THR A 197 10.21 0.60 20.04
CA THR A 197 10.74 -0.44 20.92
C THR A 197 10.54 -1.83 20.33
N ILE A 198 11.44 -2.76 20.68
CA ILE A 198 11.37 -4.16 20.25
C ILE A 198 10.09 -4.81 20.79
N GLU A 199 9.78 -4.56 22.06
CA GLU A 199 8.57 -5.06 22.72
C GLU A 199 7.29 -4.54 22.01
N GLY A 200 7.35 -3.30 21.52
CA GLY A 200 6.28 -2.73 20.69
C GLY A 200 6.07 -3.51 19.41
N VAL A 201 7.15 -3.87 18.70
CA VAL A 201 7.05 -4.66 17.45
C VAL A 201 6.44 -6.04 17.73
N ILE A 202 6.89 -6.72 18.79
CA ILE A 202 6.34 -8.03 19.18
C ILE A 202 4.85 -7.90 19.53
N GLY A 203 4.48 -6.85 20.26
CA GLY A 203 3.07 -6.56 20.56
C GLY A 203 2.23 -6.32 19.30
N GLY A 204 2.76 -5.55 18.34
CA GLY A 204 2.10 -5.31 17.06
C GLY A 204 1.88 -6.61 16.27
N LEU A 205 2.90 -7.46 16.18
CA LEU A 205 2.80 -8.76 15.52
C LEU A 205 1.72 -9.64 16.17
N PHE A 206 1.70 -9.70 17.51
CA PHE A 206 0.69 -10.48 18.23
C PHE A 206 -0.73 -9.99 17.92
N PHE A 207 -0.98 -8.68 17.94
CA PHE A 207 -2.29 -8.12 17.62
C PHE A 207 -2.68 -8.36 16.16
N SER A 208 -1.75 -8.23 15.22
CA SER A 208 -2.01 -8.51 13.80
C SER A 208 -2.38 -9.98 13.57
N ILE A 209 -1.65 -10.92 14.18
CA ILE A 209 -1.94 -12.37 14.12
C ILE A 209 -3.32 -12.66 14.73
N LEU A 210 -3.65 -12.04 15.86
CA LEU A 210 -4.94 -12.25 16.53
C LEU A 210 -6.10 -11.80 15.63
N ILE A 211 -5.98 -10.65 14.97
CA ILE A 211 -6.98 -10.17 14.00
C ILE A 211 -7.09 -11.13 12.82
N CYS A 212 -5.96 -11.61 12.29
CA CYS A 212 -5.95 -12.60 11.20
C CYS A 212 -6.69 -13.87 11.60
N LEU A 213 -6.42 -14.43 12.78
CA LEU A 213 -7.06 -15.64 13.27
C LEU A 213 -8.56 -15.44 13.51
N LEU A 214 -8.98 -14.29 14.04
CA LEU A 214 -10.41 -13.98 14.21
C LEU A 214 -11.16 -13.93 12.89
N TYR A 215 -10.51 -13.45 11.84
CA TYR A 215 -11.10 -13.37 10.51
C TYR A 215 -11.12 -14.73 9.78
N THR A 216 -10.10 -15.56 9.98
CA THR A 216 -9.92 -16.85 9.33
C THR A 216 -10.44 -18.04 10.14
N SER A 217 -10.93 -17.81 11.37
CA SER A 217 -11.47 -18.89 12.21
C SER A 217 -12.70 -19.50 11.53
N PRO A 218 -12.71 -20.83 11.30
CA PRO A 218 -13.87 -21.50 10.73
C PRO A 218 -15.06 -21.32 11.65
N SER A 219 -16.23 -20.98 11.07
CA SER A 219 -17.47 -20.91 11.82
C SER A 219 -17.76 -22.29 12.44
N PRO A 220 -18.11 -22.38 13.75
CA PRO A 220 -18.43 -23.66 14.39
C PRO A 220 -19.82 -24.17 13.96
N ARG A 221 -20.16 -24.11 12.69
CA ARG A 221 -21.39 -24.61 12.11
C ARG A 221 -21.07 -25.63 11.01
N ASP A 222 -20.53 -26.72 11.42
CA ASP A 222 -20.56 -28.01 10.70
C ASP A 222 -20.88 -29.12 11.67
#